data_a83da5c998581ce8b6d0670dcb319673
#
_entry.id   a83da5c998581ce8b6d0670dcb319673
#
_cell.length_a   1.000
_cell.length_b   1.000
_cell.length_c   1.000
_cell.angle_alpha   90.00
_cell.angle_beta   90.00
_cell.angle_gamma   90.00
#
_symmetry.space_group_name_H-M   'P 1'
#
loop_
_entity.id
_entity.type
_entity.pdbx_description
1 polymer ?
#
loop_
_entity_poly.entity_id
_entity_poly.type
_entity_poly.pdbx_seq_one_letter_code
_entity_poly.pdbx_strand_id
1 'polypeptide(L)'
;TGYGRAGALLHGRDIKVELRSVNARFFEYSSRLPRSCAFLEDKLKKLVASKVSRGKVELSLSIQTVTAADTVVTVNWQLAEGYRAALNAMAERMDLKNDVSVGMLSRFPDVLTQTAAPTNEDELWEDVRTVAEQAVDAFVAMRAVEGEKMKADVAGRLTTIETLVAKIEENSAGRVQAYSDKLYARLQELLGDRSIDEGRLVTEAAIFADKTAIDEETVRLHSHVAQYREILELDEPIGRKLDFLTQELNRESNTIGSKCQDVAITRLVVELKSEIEKIREQIQNIE
;
A
#
# COMPACT_ATOMS: atom_id res chain seq x y z
N THR A 1 0.01 -2.19 1.67
CA THR A 1 0.72 -3.46 1.37
C THR A 1 -0.30 -4.55 1.10
N GLY A 2 -0.13 -5.37 0.06
CA GLY A 2 -1.07 -6.42 -0.29
C GLY A 2 -0.35 -7.69 -0.75
N TYR A 3 -0.99 -8.83 -0.53
CA TYR A 3 -0.54 -10.14 -0.99
C TYR A 3 -1.74 -10.97 -1.43
N GLY A 4 -1.63 -11.62 -2.59
CA GLY A 4 -2.60 -12.57 -3.08
C GLY A 4 -1.92 -13.71 -3.81
N ARG A 5 -2.41 -14.92 -3.63
CA ARG A 5 -1.87 -16.11 -4.28
C ARG A 5 -2.99 -17.06 -4.63
N ALA A 6 -2.90 -17.63 -5.83
CA ALA A 6 -3.74 -18.75 -6.24
C ALA A 6 -2.92 -19.76 -7.03
N GLY A 7 -3.41 -20.98 -7.09
CA GLY A 7 -2.81 -22.04 -7.90
C GLY A 7 -3.84 -23.09 -8.26
N ALA A 8 -3.75 -23.60 -9.48
CA ALA A 8 -4.61 -24.66 -9.96
C ALA A 8 -3.88 -25.57 -10.96
N LEU A 9 -4.31 -26.83 -11.00
CA LEU A 9 -3.89 -27.77 -12.03
C LEU A 9 -4.94 -27.77 -13.14
N LEU A 10 -4.62 -27.18 -14.27
CA LEU A 10 -5.52 -27.04 -15.43
C LEU A 10 -4.82 -27.59 -16.68
N HIS A 11 -5.51 -28.39 -17.45
CA HIS A 11 -5.01 -29.02 -18.70
C HIS A 11 -3.59 -29.60 -18.56
N GLY A 12 -3.30 -30.26 -17.41
CA GLY A 12 -1.99 -30.87 -17.15
C GLY A 12 -0.87 -29.88 -16.78
N ARG A 13 -1.19 -28.63 -16.50
CA ARG A 13 -0.28 -27.55 -16.08
C ARG A 13 -0.57 -27.14 -14.64
N ASP A 14 0.42 -27.18 -13.76
CA ASP A 14 0.36 -26.56 -12.43
C ASP A 14 0.70 -25.08 -12.58
N ILE A 15 -0.34 -24.23 -12.48
CA ILE A 15 -0.25 -22.79 -12.66
C ILE A 15 -0.34 -22.13 -11.30
N LYS A 16 0.62 -21.27 -10.98
CA LYS A 16 0.65 -20.47 -9.74
C LYS A 16 0.84 -19.00 -10.08
N VAL A 17 -0.03 -18.18 -9.51
CA VAL A 17 0.04 -16.72 -9.61
C VAL A 17 0.16 -16.13 -8.22
N GLU A 18 1.15 -15.28 -8.03
CA GLU A 18 1.35 -14.50 -6.81
C GLU A 18 1.35 -13.01 -7.13
N LEU A 19 0.64 -12.22 -6.34
CA LEU A 19 0.67 -10.76 -6.37
C LEU A 19 1.21 -10.23 -5.05
N ARG A 20 2.10 -9.27 -5.14
CA ARG A 20 2.61 -8.49 -4.00
C ARG A 20 2.53 -7.02 -4.32
N SER A 21 2.18 -6.20 -3.34
CA SER A 21 2.28 -4.76 -3.52
C SER A 21 2.91 -4.07 -2.32
N VAL A 22 3.57 -2.97 -2.63
CA VAL A 22 4.00 -1.97 -1.66
C VAL A 22 3.31 -0.64 -1.97
N ASN A 23 3.15 0.20 -0.94
CA ASN A 23 2.53 1.50 -1.14
C ASN A 23 3.35 2.35 -2.13
N ALA A 24 2.66 2.93 -3.11
CA ALA A 24 3.22 3.90 -4.06
C ALA A 24 2.12 4.90 -4.46
N ARG A 25 2.55 6.10 -4.85
CA ARG A 25 1.62 7.18 -5.20
C ARG A 25 0.78 6.89 -6.46
N PHE A 26 1.34 6.12 -7.39
CA PHE A 26 0.72 5.77 -8.66
C PHE A 26 0.68 4.26 -8.81
N PHE A 27 -0.15 3.77 -9.73
CA PHE A 27 -0.13 2.38 -10.13
C PHE A 27 1.12 2.08 -10.94
N GLU A 28 1.99 1.25 -10.38
CA GLU A 28 3.16 0.70 -11.05
C GLU A 28 3.01 -0.81 -11.12
N TYR A 29 3.22 -1.36 -12.31
CA TYR A 29 3.13 -2.80 -12.53
C TYR A 29 4.46 -3.36 -13.01
N SER A 30 4.87 -4.46 -12.42
CA SER A 30 5.97 -5.28 -12.89
C SER A 30 5.59 -6.76 -12.83
N SER A 31 6.12 -7.55 -13.76
CA SER A 31 5.82 -8.98 -13.82
C SER A 31 7.08 -9.82 -13.91
N ARG A 32 7.01 -11.03 -13.33
CA ARG A 32 7.98 -12.11 -13.52
C ARG A 32 7.28 -13.28 -14.18
N LEU A 33 7.48 -13.41 -15.48
CA LEU A 33 6.86 -14.44 -16.31
C LEU A 33 7.93 -15.36 -16.88
N PRO A 34 7.61 -16.66 -17.11
CA PRO A 34 8.44 -17.52 -17.95
C PRO A 34 8.57 -16.92 -19.36
N ARG A 35 9.74 -17.05 -19.98
CA ARG A 35 10.00 -16.47 -21.33
C ARG A 35 8.99 -16.91 -22.39
N SER A 36 8.53 -18.15 -22.30
CA SER A 36 7.48 -18.71 -23.19
C SER A 36 6.11 -18.07 -23.02
N CYS A 37 5.88 -17.34 -21.94
CA CYS A 37 4.59 -16.73 -21.56
C CYS A 37 4.63 -15.19 -21.60
N ALA A 38 5.66 -14.59 -22.21
CA ALA A 38 5.80 -13.13 -22.27
C ALA A 38 4.61 -12.42 -22.95
N PHE A 39 3.93 -13.09 -23.88
CA PHE A 39 2.73 -12.59 -24.56
C PHE A 39 1.53 -12.35 -23.61
N LEU A 40 1.56 -12.91 -22.39
CA LEU A 40 0.52 -12.73 -21.38
C LEU A 40 0.67 -11.43 -20.56
N GLU A 41 1.82 -10.75 -20.65
CA GLU A 41 2.14 -9.61 -19.79
C GLU A 41 1.09 -8.49 -19.87
N ASP A 42 0.74 -8.06 -21.08
CA ASP A 42 -0.24 -7.00 -21.28
C ASP A 42 -1.65 -7.41 -20.86
N LYS A 43 -2.03 -8.67 -21.05
CA LYS A 43 -3.32 -9.21 -20.62
C LYS A 43 -3.41 -9.23 -19.08
N LEU A 44 -2.37 -9.70 -18.40
CA LEU A 44 -2.28 -9.72 -16.94
C LEU A 44 -2.24 -8.31 -16.35
N LYS A 45 -1.48 -7.39 -16.94
CA LYS A 45 -1.45 -6.00 -16.54
C LYS A 45 -2.85 -5.35 -16.57
N LYS A 46 -3.60 -5.56 -17.65
CA LYS A 46 -4.97 -5.06 -17.78
C LYS A 46 -5.90 -5.67 -16.74
N LEU A 47 -5.77 -6.96 -16.46
CA LEU A 47 -6.55 -7.64 -15.42
C LEU A 47 -6.30 -7.03 -14.04
N VAL A 48 -5.03 -6.85 -13.65
CA VAL A 48 -4.68 -6.24 -12.36
C VAL A 48 -5.14 -4.79 -12.30
N ALA A 49 -4.92 -4.00 -13.36
CA ALA A 49 -5.31 -2.59 -13.41
C ALA A 49 -6.83 -2.36 -13.35
N SER A 50 -7.64 -3.37 -13.72
CA SER A 50 -9.11 -3.28 -13.61
C SER A 50 -9.63 -3.29 -12.17
N LYS A 51 -8.84 -3.82 -11.20
CA LYS A 51 -9.22 -3.96 -9.79
C LYS A 51 -8.30 -3.22 -8.81
N VAL A 52 -7.15 -2.73 -9.29
CA VAL A 52 -6.15 -2.03 -8.47
C VAL A 52 -5.78 -0.72 -9.12
N SER A 53 -6.10 0.39 -8.44
CA SER A 53 -5.91 1.75 -8.96
C SER A 53 -4.58 2.40 -8.52
N ARG A 54 -3.92 1.87 -7.48
CA ARG A 54 -2.73 2.46 -6.86
C ARG A 54 -1.81 1.40 -6.26
N GLY A 55 -0.53 1.75 -6.14
CA GLY A 55 0.50 0.92 -5.52
C GLY A 55 1.46 0.31 -6.54
N LYS A 56 2.64 -0.07 -6.10
CA LYS A 56 3.59 -0.83 -6.91
C LYS A 56 3.29 -2.31 -6.76
N VAL A 57 2.70 -2.89 -7.81
CA VAL A 57 2.27 -4.30 -7.85
C VAL A 57 3.29 -5.12 -8.64
N GLU A 58 3.76 -6.18 -8.04
CA GLU A 58 4.58 -7.21 -8.67
C GLU A 58 3.76 -8.50 -8.80
N LEU A 59 3.62 -9.00 -10.05
CA LEU A 59 2.98 -10.27 -10.35
C LEU A 59 4.04 -11.31 -10.71
N SER A 60 3.97 -12.49 -10.10
CA SER A 60 4.82 -13.65 -10.44
C SER A 60 3.94 -14.78 -10.94
N LEU A 61 4.26 -15.29 -12.14
CA LEU A 61 3.60 -16.43 -12.75
C LEU A 61 4.59 -17.60 -12.83
N SER A 62 4.18 -18.76 -12.33
CA SER A 62 4.90 -20.03 -12.50
C SER A 62 3.99 -21.04 -13.14
N ILE A 63 4.47 -21.70 -14.18
CA ILE A 63 3.76 -22.77 -14.90
C ILE A 63 4.69 -23.98 -14.97
N GLN A 64 4.22 -25.11 -14.47
CA GLN A 64 4.91 -26.40 -14.57
C GLN A 64 4.00 -27.42 -15.24
N THR A 65 4.45 -28.02 -16.33
CA THR A 65 3.74 -29.11 -16.98
C THR A 65 3.94 -30.39 -16.15
N VAL A 66 2.83 -30.95 -15.63
CA VAL A 66 2.84 -32.13 -14.76
C VAL A 66 2.60 -33.42 -15.55
N THR A 67 1.79 -33.35 -16.61
CA THR A 67 1.66 -34.46 -17.57
C THR A 67 2.81 -34.35 -18.56
N ALA A 68 3.34 -35.52 -19.00
CA ALA A 68 4.37 -35.55 -20.01
C ALA A 68 3.92 -34.66 -21.18
N ALA A 69 4.65 -33.57 -21.43
CA ALA A 69 4.38 -32.74 -22.58
C ALA A 69 4.37 -33.67 -23.81
N ASP A 70 3.38 -33.53 -24.67
CA ASP A 70 3.37 -34.20 -25.97
C ASP A 70 4.65 -33.75 -26.69
N THR A 71 5.71 -34.52 -26.48
CA THR A 71 7.01 -34.24 -27.09
C THR A 71 6.90 -34.78 -28.53
N VAL A 72 6.85 -33.88 -29.47
CA VAL A 72 6.91 -34.24 -30.86
C VAL A 72 8.36 -34.47 -31.26
N VAL A 73 8.66 -35.70 -31.64
CA VAL A 73 9.95 -36.04 -32.23
C VAL A 73 9.90 -35.79 -33.71
N THR A 74 10.68 -34.85 -34.21
CA THR A 74 10.76 -34.53 -35.65
C THR A 74 12.11 -34.99 -36.19
N VAL A 75 12.09 -35.42 -37.45
CA VAL A 75 13.30 -35.84 -38.20
C VAL A 75 13.73 -34.68 -39.09
N ASN A 76 15.00 -34.25 -38.93
CA ASN A 76 15.62 -33.35 -39.89
C ASN A 76 16.10 -34.16 -41.12
N TRP A 77 15.19 -34.33 -42.06
CA TRP A 77 15.45 -35.14 -43.25
C TRP A 77 16.65 -34.66 -44.08
N GLN A 78 16.79 -33.34 -44.24
CA GLN A 78 17.91 -32.79 -45.00
C GLN A 78 19.26 -33.13 -44.38
N LEU A 79 19.37 -33.05 -43.03
CA LEU A 79 20.55 -33.39 -42.32
C LEU A 79 20.83 -34.92 -42.33
N ALA A 80 19.78 -35.72 -42.15
CA ALA A 80 19.87 -37.19 -42.21
C ALA A 80 20.36 -37.69 -43.60
N GLU A 81 19.84 -37.10 -44.67
CA GLU A 81 20.30 -37.39 -46.04
C GLU A 81 21.74 -36.94 -46.27
N GLY A 82 22.14 -35.79 -45.73
CA GLY A 82 23.52 -35.31 -45.78
C GLY A 82 24.52 -36.28 -45.09
N TYR A 83 24.19 -36.75 -43.89
CA TYR A 83 25.02 -37.76 -43.19
C TYR A 83 25.04 -39.08 -44.00
N ARG A 84 23.93 -39.54 -44.51
CA ARG A 84 23.90 -40.76 -45.34
C ARG A 84 24.79 -40.64 -46.57
N ALA A 85 24.72 -39.53 -47.29
CA ALA A 85 25.57 -39.29 -48.47
C ALA A 85 27.04 -39.24 -48.15
N ALA A 86 27.39 -38.56 -47.04
CA ALA A 86 28.79 -38.49 -46.60
C ALA A 86 29.34 -39.85 -46.18
N LEU A 87 28.58 -40.67 -45.48
CA LEU A 87 28.95 -42.04 -45.08
C LEU A 87 29.11 -42.96 -46.27
N ASN A 88 28.23 -42.87 -47.27
CA ASN A 88 28.38 -43.60 -48.51
C ASN A 88 29.66 -43.23 -49.26
N ALA A 89 29.95 -41.95 -49.41
CA ALA A 89 31.15 -41.46 -50.06
C ALA A 89 32.44 -41.92 -49.32
N MET A 90 32.41 -41.94 -47.95
CA MET A 90 33.50 -42.48 -47.15
C MET A 90 33.71 -44.00 -47.41
N ALA A 91 32.63 -44.77 -47.41
CA ALA A 91 32.67 -46.21 -47.67
C ALA A 91 33.28 -46.51 -49.02
N GLU A 92 32.83 -45.84 -50.09
CA GLU A 92 33.38 -45.96 -51.42
C GLU A 92 34.85 -45.56 -51.53
N ARG A 93 35.23 -44.40 -50.96
CA ARG A 93 36.62 -43.87 -51.07
C ARG A 93 37.62 -44.67 -50.32
N MET A 94 37.23 -45.28 -49.17
CA MET A 94 38.10 -45.99 -48.25
C MET A 94 38.01 -47.52 -48.44
N ASP A 95 37.21 -48.00 -49.40
CA ASP A 95 36.92 -49.42 -49.65
C ASP A 95 36.43 -50.16 -48.38
N LEU A 96 35.52 -49.51 -47.66
CA LEU A 96 34.91 -50.01 -46.43
C LEU A 96 33.52 -50.54 -46.69
N LYS A 97 33.11 -51.53 -45.89
CA LYS A 97 31.71 -51.98 -45.91
C LYS A 97 30.78 -50.90 -45.39
N ASN A 98 29.79 -50.54 -46.17
CA ASN A 98 28.75 -49.62 -45.73
C ASN A 98 27.75 -50.35 -44.84
N ASP A 99 27.69 -49.97 -43.56
CA ASP A 99 26.78 -50.51 -42.54
C ASP A 99 25.80 -49.44 -41.99
N VAL A 100 25.57 -48.37 -42.74
CA VAL A 100 24.70 -47.28 -42.33
C VAL A 100 23.30 -47.82 -42.04
N SER A 101 22.92 -47.69 -40.79
CA SER A 101 21.59 -48.09 -40.29
C SER A 101 20.77 -46.89 -39.81
N VAL A 102 19.43 -47.05 -39.71
CA VAL A 102 18.54 -46.04 -39.12
C VAL A 102 18.95 -45.73 -37.70
N GLY A 103 19.41 -46.75 -36.92
CA GLY A 103 19.85 -46.58 -35.56
C GLY A 103 21.16 -45.78 -35.45
N MET A 104 22.05 -45.82 -36.49
CA MET A 104 23.23 -44.96 -36.56
C MET A 104 22.85 -43.53 -36.91
N LEU A 105 22.02 -43.32 -37.92
CA LEU A 105 21.57 -42.00 -38.37
C LEU A 105 20.81 -41.25 -37.27
N SER A 106 20.00 -41.97 -36.49
CA SER A 106 19.23 -41.37 -35.40
C SER A 106 20.07 -40.85 -34.21
N ARG A 107 21.34 -41.28 -34.13
CA ARG A 107 22.29 -40.86 -33.07
C ARG A 107 23.14 -39.64 -33.43
N PHE A 108 23.13 -39.25 -34.71
CA PHE A 108 23.87 -38.05 -35.10
C PHE A 108 23.14 -36.80 -34.53
N PRO A 109 23.92 -35.80 -34.07
CA PRO A 109 23.36 -34.56 -33.54
C PRO A 109 22.35 -33.95 -34.52
N ASP A 110 21.26 -33.44 -33.96
CA ASP A 110 20.24 -32.66 -34.65
C ASP A 110 19.46 -33.41 -35.78
N VAL A 111 19.70 -34.71 -35.97
CA VAL A 111 18.89 -35.54 -36.86
C VAL A 111 17.52 -35.83 -36.30
N LEU A 112 17.45 -36.10 -34.98
CA LEU A 112 16.20 -36.19 -34.24
C LEU A 112 16.14 -35.02 -33.28
N THR A 113 15.12 -34.17 -33.43
CA THR A 113 14.87 -33.05 -32.54
C THR A 113 13.59 -33.31 -31.76
N GLN A 114 13.65 -33.10 -30.47
CA GLN A 114 12.48 -33.13 -29.60
C GLN A 114 12.00 -31.69 -29.37
N THR A 115 10.80 -31.42 -29.86
CA THR A 115 10.15 -30.14 -29.65
C THR A 115 8.90 -30.34 -28.78
N ALA A 116 8.66 -29.45 -27.84
CA ALA A 116 7.38 -29.44 -27.17
C ALA A 116 6.28 -29.15 -28.18
N ALA A 117 5.13 -29.81 -28.03
CA ALA A 117 3.98 -29.53 -28.88
C ALA A 117 3.64 -28.01 -28.81
N PRO A 118 3.20 -27.39 -29.90
CA PRO A 118 2.84 -25.99 -29.91
C PRO A 118 1.74 -25.75 -28.86
N THR A 119 2.02 -24.86 -27.91
CA THR A 119 1.05 -24.49 -26.88
C THR A 119 -0.05 -23.66 -27.54
N ASN A 120 -1.31 -24.02 -27.31
CA ASN A 120 -2.44 -23.18 -27.67
C ASN A 120 -2.44 -21.94 -26.73
N GLU A 121 -2.09 -20.80 -27.30
CA GLU A 121 -1.96 -19.54 -26.52
C GLU A 121 -3.29 -19.08 -25.93
N ASP A 122 -4.40 -19.32 -26.61
CA ASP A 122 -5.73 -18.93 -26.13
C ASP A 122 -6.17 -19.82 -24.95
N GLU A 123 -5.96 -21.14 -25.05
CA GLU A 123 -6.23 -22.07 -23.93
C GLU A 123 -5.36 -21.75 -22.74
N LEU A 124 -4.06 -21.50 -22.95
CA LEU A 124 -3.16 -21.12 -21.87
C LEU A 124 -3.58 -19.80 -21.23
N TRP A 125 -4.05 -18.85 -22.02
CA TRP A 125 -4.56 -17.59 -21.47
C TRP A 125 -5.78 -17.80 -20.57
N GLU A 126 -6.75 -18.59 -20.97
CA GLU A 126 -7.96 -18.86 -20.17
C GLU A 126 -7.59 -19.57 -18.85
N ASP A 127 -6.66 -20.53 -18.90
CA ASP A 127 -6.14 -21.19 -17.69
C ASP A 127 -5.47 -20.19 -16.74
N VAL A 128 -4.53 -19.40 -17.26
CA VAL A 128 -3.80 -18.40 -16.48
C VAL A 128 -4.73 -17.31 -15.96
N ARG A 129 -5.69 -16.86 -16.78
CA ARG A 129 -6.70 -15.88 -16.41
C ARG A 129 -7.51 -16.34 -15.20
N THR A 130 -8.01 -17.59 -15.23
CA THR A 130 -8.79 -18.15 -14.13
C THR A 130 -8.02 -18.13 -12.80
N VAL A 131 -6.74 -18.50 -12.82
CA VAL A 131 -5.88 -18.49 -11.62
C VAL A 131 -5.52 -17.06 -11.21
N ALA A 132 -5.26 -16.19 -12.20
CA ALA A 132 -4.91 -14.79 -11.94
C ALA A 132 -6.09 -14.02 -11.32
N GLU A 133 -7.32 -14.23 -11.77
CA GLU A 133 -8.53 -13.63 -11.18
C GLU A 133 -8.67 -14.03 -9.71
N GLN A 134 -8.49 -15.31 -9.37
CA GLN A 134 -8.51 -15.77 -7.99
C GLN A 134 -7.42 -15.14 -7.13
N ALA A 135 -6.21 -14.99 -7.68
CA ALA A 135 -5.10 -14.36 -6.97
C ALA A 135 -5.35 -12.86 -6.74
N VAL A 136 -5.92 -12.16 -7.73
CA VAL A 136 -6.31 -10.75 -7.62
C VAL A 136 -7.44 -10.58 -6.60
N ASP A 137 -8.44 -11.46 -6.58
CA ASP A 137 -9.54 -11.41 -5.61
C ASP A 137 -9.03 -11.65 -4.18
N ALA A 138 -8.13 -12.62 -3.98
CA ALA A 138 -7.48 -12.83 -2.69
C ALA A 138 -6.64 -11.61 -2.26
N PHE A 139 -5.97 -10.97 -3.20
CA PHE A 139 -5.20 -9.74 -2.97
C PHE A 139 -6.10 -8.56 -2.54
N VAL A 140 -7.21 -8.34 -3.24
CA VAL A 140 -8.20 -7.29 -2.91
C VAL A 140 -8.84 -7.56 -1.56
N ALA A 141 -9.24 -8.82 -1.28
CA ALA A 141 -9.82 -9.20 0.01
C ALA A 141 -8.85 -8.94 1.17
N MET A 142 -7.57 -9.27 1.02
CA MET A 142 -6.56 -8.98 2.04
C MET A 142 -6.44 -7.47 2.30
N ARG A 143 -6.42 -6.64 1.24
CA ARG A 143 -6.35 -5.18 1.37
C ARG A 143 -7.57 -4.59 2.05
N ALA A 144 -8.76 -5.11 1.76
CA ALA A 144 -9.99 -4.69 2.43
C ALA A 144 -9.93 -4.98 3.95
N VAL A 145 -9.49 -6.16 4.36
CA VAL A 145 -9.31 -6.51 5.78
C VAL A 145 -8.28 -5.59 6.46
N GLU A 146 -7.17 -5.26 5.78
CA GLU A 146 -6.17 -4.35 6.33
C GLU A 146 -6.73 -2.93 6.43
N GLY A 147 -7.48 -2.47 5.42
CA GLY A 147 -8.15 -1.17 5.42
C GLY A 147 -9.12 -1.00 6.58
N GLU A 148 -9.96 -2.00 6.86
CA GLU A 148 -10.89 -1.98 8.00
C GLU A 148 -10.16 -1.87 9.35
N LYS A 149 -9.04 -2.57 9.52
CA LYS A 149 -8.22 -2.46 10.74
C LYS A 149 -7.63 -1.05 10.89
N MET A 150 -7.15 -0.47 9.82
CA MET A 150 -6.61 0.89 9.82
C MET A 150 -7.70 1.92 10.12
N LYS A 151 -8.89 1.77 9.53
CA LYS A 151 -10.08 2.60 9.82
C LYS A 151 -10.43 2.54 11.31
N ALA A 152 -10.48 1.35 11.89
CA ALA A 152 -10.77 1.16 13.31
C ALA A 152 -9.69 1.80 14.23
N ASP A 153 -8.40 1.67 13.90
CA ASP A 153 -7.32 2.32 14.65
C ASP A 153 -7.43 3.84 14.59
N VAL A 154 -7.64 4.41 13.39
CA VAL A 154 -7.81 5.86 13.22
C VAL A 154 -9.04 6.35 13.99
N ALA A 155 -10.19 5.66 13.91
CA ALA A 155 -11.40 6.01 14.65
C ALA A 155 -11.18 6.02 16.18
N GLY A 156 -10.43 5.03 16.71
CA GLY A 156 -10.03 5.00 18.12
C GLY A 156 -9.16 6.18 18.53
N ARG A 157 -8.21 6.57 17.68
CA ARG A 157 -7.36 7.74 17.92
C ARG A 157 -8.14 9.05 17.87
N LEU A 158 -9.10 9.19 16.97
CA LEU A 158 -9.99 10.35 16.96
C LEU A 158 -10.78 10.48 18.25
N THR A 159 -11.26 9.37 18.84
CA THR A 159 -11.89 9.39 20.17
C THR A 159 -10.92 9.81 21.28
N THR A 160 -9.65 9.41 21.19
CA THR A 160 -8.63 9.87 22.12
C THR A 160 -8.38 11.37 21.98
N ILE A 161 -8.33 11.88 20.75
CA ILE A 161 -8.21 13.32 20.47
C ILE A 161 -9.38 14.10 21.07
N GLU A 162 -10.62 13.66 20.87
CA GLU A 162 -11.81 14.28 21.47
C GLU A 162 -11.71 14.34 23.02
N THR A 163 -11.26 13.24 23.62
CA THR A 163 -11.06 13.19 25.07
C THR A 163 -9.97 14.17 25.56
N LEU A 164 -8.89 14.31 24.79
CA LEU A 164 -7.82 15.28 25.13
C LEU A 164 -8.29 16.73 24.94
N VAL A 165 -9.07 17.01 23.90
CA VAL A 165 -9.66 18.34 23.68
C VAL A 165 -10.61 18.71 24.81
N ALA A 166 -11.50 17.80 25.22
CA ALA A 166 -12.39 18.04 26.37
C ALA A 166 -11.62 18.34 27.66
N LYS A 167 -10.50 17.63 27.93
CA LYS A 167 -9.63 17.93 29.08
C LYS A 167 -8.95 19.30 28.94
N ILE A 168 -8.56 19.71 27.74
CA ILE A 168 -8.00 21.04 27.50
C ILE A 168 -9.04 22.12 27.79
N GLU A 169 -10.29 21.94 27.35
CA GLU A 169 -11.41 22.85 27.63
C GLU A 169 -11.67 22.97 29.14
N GLU A 170 -11.75 21.83 29.84
CA GLU A 170 -11.92 21.79 31.28
C GLU A 170 -10.80 22.56 32.05
N ASN A 171 -9.53 22.31 31.67
CA ASN A 171 -8.37 22.98 32.26
C ASN A 171 -8.27 24.46 31.85
N SER A 172 -8.91 24.88 30.78
CA SER A 172 -9.00 26.27 30.33
C SER A 172 -10.03 27.07 31.12
N ALA A 173 -11.07 26.40 31.62
CA ALA A 173 -12.14 27.06 32.38
C ALA A 173 -11.62 27.73 33.66
N GLY A 174 -12.07 28.96 33.94
CA GLY A 174 -11.72 29.71 35.13
C GLY A 174 -10.31 30.32 35.18
N ARG A 175 -9.48 30.10 34.14
CA ARG A 175 -8.07 30.62 34.11
C ARG A 175 -7.98 32.14 34.18
N VAL A 176 -8.91 32.84 33.53
CA VAL A 176 -8.95 34.32 33.57
C VAL A 176 -9.21 34.81 34.96
N GLN A 177 -10.13 34.18 35.71
CA GLN A 177 -10.39 34.51 37.10
C GLN A 177 -9.16 34.22 38.00
N ALA A 178 -8.59 33.03 37.87
CA ALA A 178 -7.39 32.66 38.63
C ALA A 178 -6.19 33.59 38.35
N TYR A 179 -6.05 34.04 37.07
CA TYR A 179 -5.03 35.04 36.72
C TYR A 179 -5.31 36.40 37.41
N SER A 180 -6.55 36.85 37.34
CA SER A 180 -6.98 38.10 37.97
C SER A 180 -6.74 38.09 39.49
N ASP A 181 -7.13 37.00 40.15
CA ASP A 181 -6.93 36.82 41.59
C ASP A 181 -5.43 36.82 41.97
N LYS A 182 -4.63 36.12 41.20
CA LYS A 182 -3.15 36.08 41.39
C LYS A 182 -2.51 37.46 41.17
N LEU A 183 -2.97 38.16 40.12
CA LEU A 183 -2.48 39.51 39.83
C LEU A 183 -2.83 40.50 40.94
N TYR A 184 -4.08 40.42 41.43
CA TYR A 184 -4.55 41.23 42.55
C TYR A 184 -3.71 41.00 43.82
N ALA A 185 -3.53 39.74 44.21
CA ALA A 185 -2.69 39.37 45.33
C ALA A 185 -1.25 39.89 45.21
N ARG A 186 -0.67 39.80 44.03
CA ARG A 186 0.69 40.27 43.75
C ARG A 186 0.79 41.80 43.82
N LEU A 187 -0.22 42.50 43.34
CA LEU A 187 -0.29 43.96 43.43
C LEU A 187 -0.43 44.42 44.91
N GLN A 188 -1.23 43.72 45.71
CA GLN A 188 -1.34 44.01 47.16
C GLN A 188 0.04 43.87 47.86
N GLU A 189 0.78 42.81 47.58
CA GLU A 189 2.13 42.60 48.11
C GLU A 189 3.08 43.77 47.78
N LEU A 190 3.03 44.24 46.52
CA LEU A 190 3.95 45.27 46.00
C LEU A 190 3.59 46.68 46.43
N LEU A 191 2.30 46.99 46.56
CA LEU A 191 1.79 48.34 46.83
C LEU A 191 1.63 48.63 48.33
N GLY A 192 1.55 47.59 49.20
CA GLY A 192 1.24 47.73 50.61
C GLY A 192 -0.08 48.48 50.84
N ASP A 193 -0.07 49.59 51.59
CA ASP A 193 -1.27 50.35 51.87
C ASP A 193 -1.77 51.28 50.76
N ARG A 194 -1.14 51.23 49.58
CA ARG A 194 -1.62 52.01 48.39
C ARG A 194 -2.81 51.36 47.74
N SER A 195 -3.74 52.18 47.21
CA SER A 195 -4.92 51.70 46.51
C SER A 195 -4.56 51.06 45.17
N ILE A 196 -5.18 49.92 44.88
CA ILE A 196 -5.09 49.23 43.56
C ILE A 196 -6.06 49.92 42.60
N ASP A 197 -5.61 50.23 41.41
CA ASP A 197 -6.45 50.70 40.31
C ASP A 197 -7.19 49.49 39.72
N GLU A 198 -8.46 49.32 40.09
CA GLU A 198 -9.33 48.23 39.60
C GLU A 198 -9.52 48.26 38.08
N GLY A 199 -9.59 49.47 37.47
CA GLY A 199 -9.72 49.61 36.02
C GLY A 199 -8.53 49.01 35.27
N ARG A 200 -7.33 49.17 35.80
CA ARG A 200 -6.12 48.55 35.23
C ARG A 200 -6.11 47.04 35.41
N LEU A 201 -6.56 46.53 36.56
CA LEU A 201 -6.66 45.11 36.83
C LEU A 201 -7.61 44.43 35.83
N VAL A 202 -8.80 45.02 35.61
CA VAL A 202 -9.78 44.51 34.60
C VAL A 202 -9.21 44.54 33.19
N THR A 203 -8.48 45.63 32.86
CA THR A 203 -7.85 45.74 31.52
C THR A 203 -6.81 44.64 31.31
N GLU A 204 -5.94 44.38 32.27
CA GLU A 204 -4.93 43.31 32.20
C GLU A 204 -5.58 41.90 32.13
N ALA A 205 -6.64 41.66 32.90
CA ALA A 205 -7.39 40.42 32.85
C ALA A 205 -8.06 40.22 31.48
N ALA A 206 -8.58 41.27 30.86
CA ALA A 206 -9.16 41.22 29.51
C ALA A 206 -8.09 40.94 28.45
N ILE A 207 -6.92 41.56 28.54
CA ILE A 207 -5.79 41.29 27.65
C ILE A 207 -5.31 39.84 27.79
N PHE A 208 -5.26 39.33 29.01
CA PHE A 208 -4.90 37.94 29.27
C PHE A 208 -5.95 36.99 28.69
N ALA A 209 -7.25 37.29 28.90
CA ALA A 209 -8.35 36.49 28.32
C ALA A 209 -8.24 36.36 26.80
N ASP A 210 -8.03 37.50 26.10
CA ASP A 210 -7.88 37.54 24.66
C ASP A 210 -6.67 36.74 24.18
N LYS A 211 -5.52 36.90 24.83
CA LYS A 211 -4.29 36.18 24.46
C LYS A 211 -4.35 34.68 24.72
N THR A 212 -5.15 34.23 25.66
CA THR A 212 -5.24 32.81 26.06
C THR A 212 -6.52 32.13 25.63
N ALA A 213 -7.38 32.81 24.90
CA ALA A 213 -8.58 32.26 24.32
C ALA A 213 -8.24 31.14 23.32
N ILE A 214 -8.81 29.95 23.55
CA ILE A 214 -8.61 28.74 22.71
C ILE A 214 -9.93 28.15 22.24
N ASP A 215 -11.05 28.81 22.52
CA ASP A 215 -12.39 28.29 22.23
C ASP A 215 -12.60 28.06 20.72
N GLU A 216 -12.06 28.94 19.89
CA GLU A 216 -12.14 28.82 18.43
C GLU A 216 -11.39 27.57 17.93
N GLU A 217 -10.19 27.34 18.45
CA GLU A 217 -9.35 26.19 18.10
C GLU A 217 -9.98 24.88 18.55
N THR A 218 -10.59 24.82 19.74
CA THR A 218 -11.26 23.60 20.22
C THR A 218 -12.51 23.30 19.43
N VAL A 219 -13.34 24.30 19.08
CA VAL A 219 -14.50 24.16 18.20
C VAL A 219 -14.08 23.65 16.81
N ARG A 220 -12.99 24.19 16.24
CA ARG A 220 -12.46 23.73 14.96
C ARG A 220 -11.94 22.29 15.06
N LEU A 221 -11.25 21.91 16.13
CA LEU A 221 -10.82 20.53 16.34
C LEU A 221 -12.00 19.56 16.35
N HIS A 222 -13.07 19.87 17.08
CA HIS A 222 -14.30 19.06 17.07
C HIS A 222 -14.90 18.94 15.66
N SER A 223 -14.98 20.06 14.92
CA SER A 223 -15.48 20.07 13.53
C SER A 223 -14.62 19.20 12.63
N HIS A 224 -13.30 19.31 12.71
CA HIS A 224 -12.39 18.51 11.89
C HIS A 224 -12.45 17.01 12.22
N VAL A 225 -12.60 16.66 13.50
CA VAL A 225 -12.79 15.25 13.92
C VAL A 225 -14.10 14.68 13.38
N ALA A 226 -15.19 15.46 13.42
CA ALA A 226 -16.48 15.05 12.85
C ALA A 226 -16.36 14.82 11.34
N GLN A 227 -15.78 15.77 10.59
CA GLN A 227 -15.52 15.63 9.15
C GLN A 227 -14.61 14.44 8.84
N TYR A 228 -13.61 14.17 9.69
CA TYR A 228 -12.73 13.04 9.53
C TYR A 228 -13.49 11.71 9.58
N ARG A 229 -14.40 11.57 10.54
CA ARG A 229 -15.28 10.39 10.68
C ARG A 229 -16.17 10.21 9.46
N GLU A 230 -16.77 11.29 8.95
CA GLU A 230 -17.59 11.24 7.74
C GLU A 230 -16.79 10.77 6.52
N ILE A 231 -15.58 11.28 6.34
CA ILE A 231 -14.72 10.90 5.22
C ILE A 231 -14.27 9.43 5.32
N LEU A 232 -14.06 8.88 6.51
CA LEU A 232 -13.72 7.47 6.70
C LEU A 232 -14.83 6.49 6.27
N GLU A 233 -16.09 6.96 6.10
CA GLU A 233 -17.22 6.16 5.62
C GLU A 233 -17.41 6.23 4.09
N LEU A 234 -16.62 7.06 3.38
CA LEU A 234 -16.77 7.20 1.93
C LEU A 234 -16.16 6.01 1.19
N ASP A 235 -16.84 5.57 0.14
CA ASP A 235 -16.36 4.52 -0.77
C ASP A 235 -15.66 5.14 -2.00
N GLU A 236 -14.64 5.95 -1.73
CA GLU A 236 -13.81 6.61 -2.73
C GLU A 236 -12.37 6.82 -2.21
N PRO A 237 -11.38 7.17 -3.06
CA PRO A 237 -10.02 7.47 -2.59
C PRO A 237 -9.98 8.67 -1.64
N ILE A 238 -9.82 8.41 -0.34
CA ILE A 238 -9.92 9.41 0.73
C ILE A 238 -8.58 9.98 1.21
N GLY A 239 -7.46 9.37 0.87
CA GLY A 239 -6.15 9.69 1.45
C GLY A 239 -5.78 11.18 1.43
N ARG A 240 -6.06 11.92 0.34
CA ARG A 240 -5.78 13.36 0.26
C ARG A 240 -6.65 14.21 1.19
N LYS A 241 -7.93 13.82 1.33
CA LYS A 241 -8.87 14.54 2.21
C LYS A 241 -8.46 14.37 3.66
N LEU A 242 -8.07 13.15 4.05
CA LEU A 242 -7.58 12.83 5.39
C LEU A 242 -6.26 13.53 5.69
N ASP A 243 -5.33 13.61 4.73
CA ASP A 243 -4.06 14.33 4.90
C ASP A 243 -4.29 15.82 5.18
N PHE A 244 -5.20 16.45 4.42
CA PHE A 244 -5.60 17.83 4.65
C PHE A 244 -6.16 18.05 6.07
N LEU A 245 -7.13 17.22 6.50
CA LEU A 245 -7.69 17.33 7.85
C LEU A 245 -6.66 17.08 8.95
N THR A 246 -5.72 16.17 8.73
CA THR A 246 -4.61 15.93 9.67
C THR A 246 -3.72 17.16 9.81
N GLN A 247 -3.47 17.89 8.74
CA GLN A 247 -2.74 19.15 8.76
C GLN A 247 -3.52 20.22 9.54
N GLU A 248 -4.85 20.32 9.35
CA GLU A 248 -5.68 21.28 10.12
C GLU A 248 -5.72 20.91 11.61
N LEU A 249 -5.88 19.62 11.98
CA LEU A 249 -5.79 19.17 13.36
C LEU A 249 -4.45 19.59 14.00
N ASN A 250 -3.36 19.43 13.28
CA ASN A 250 -2.03 19.82 13.76
C ASN A 250 -1.90 21.35 13.90
N ARG A 251 -2.46 22.12 12.98
CA ARG A 251 -2.47 23.58 13.02
C ARG A 251 -3.20 24.11 14.24
N GLU A 252 -4.44 23.64 14.49
CA GLU A 252 -5.22 24.07 15.67
C GLU A 252 -4.51 23.67 16.98
N SER A 253 -3.94 22.48 17.04
CA SER A 253 -3.16 22.01 18.19
C SER A 253 -1.92 22.88 18.45
N ASN A 254 -1.23 23.35 17.40
CA ASN A 254 -0.11 24.27 17.52
C ASN A 254 -0.55 25.63 18.09
N THR A 255 -1.70 26.14 17.62
CA THR A 255 -2.25 27.40 18.10
C THR A 255 -2.62 27.33 19.57
N ILE A 256 -3.30 26.25 20.01
CA ILE A 256 -3.57 26.01 21.44
C ILE A 256 -2.28 25.99 22.24
N GLY A 257 -1.25 25.25 21.76
CA GLY A 257 0.04 25.17 22.43
C GLY A 257 0.74 26.52 22.61
N SER A 258 0.61 27.43 21.64
CA SER A 258 1.21 28.76 21.71
C SER A 258 0.44 29.72 22.58
N LYS A 259 -0.87 29.57 22.73
CA LYS A 259 -1.75 30.42 23.52
C LYS A 259 -1.86 29.99 25.00
N CYS A 260 -1.71 28.70 25.30
CA CYS A 260 -2.14 28.15 26.59
C CYS A 260 -1.41 28.66 27.80
N GLN A 261 -0.14 29.07 27.75
CA GLN A 261 0.68 29.56 28.86
C GLN A 261 0.47 28.79 30.21
N ASP A 262 0.20 27.48 30.11
CA ASP A 262 -0.10 26.59 31.23
C ASP A 262 0.58 25.22 31.02
N VAL A 263 1.19 24.70 32.10
CA VAL A 263 1.97 23.43 31.99
C VAL A 263 1.07 22.22 31.83
N ALA A 264 -0.11 22.22 32.48
CA ALA A 264 -1.05 21.08 32.35
C ALA A 264 -1.61 21.00 30.93
N ILE A 265 -2.06 22.13 30.36
CA ILE A 265 -2.54 22.21 29.02
C ILE A 265 -1.41 21.90 28.02
N THR A 266 -0.20 22.39 28.24
CA THR A 266 0.95 22.09 27.36
C THR A 266 1.21 20.58 27.27
N ARG A 267 1.11 19.84 28.37
CA ARG A 267 1.24 18.36 28.37
C ARG A 267 0.16 17.71 27.55
N LEU A 268 -1.10 18.10 27.69
CA LEU A 268 -2.23 17.60 26.91
C LEU A 268 -2.04 17.88 25.43
N VAL A 269 -1.55 19.07 25.07
CA VAL A 269 -1.24 19.42 23.67
C VAL A 269 -0.13 18.54 23.09
N VAL A 270 0.90 18.19 23.88
CA VAL A 270 1.94 17.26 23.43
C VAL A 270 1.36 15.87 23.16
N GLU A 271 0.49 15.38 24.03
CA GLU A 271 -0.21 14.10 23.82
C GLU A 271 -1.13 14.16 22.59
N LEU A 272 -1.90 15.24 22.44
CA LEU A 272 -2.75 15.50 21.29
C LEU A 272 -1.96 15.44 19.96
N LYS A 273 -0.84 16.14 19.90
CA LYS A 273 0.05 16.13 18.72
C LYS A 273 0.64 14.74 18.44
N SER A 274 0.94 13.98 19.47
CA SER A 274 1.41 12.60 19.32
C SER A 274 0.35 11.71 18.66
N GLU A 275 -0.92 11.84 19.08
CA GLU A 275 -2.01 11.07 18.44
C GLU A 275 -2.27 11.52 16.99
N ILE A 276 -2.20 12.81 16.70
CA ILE A 276 -2.32 13.34 15.33
C ILE A 276 -1.20 12.80 14.43
N GLU A 277 0.05 12.73 14.91
CA GLU A 277 1.17 12.19 14.13
C GLU A 277 1.00 10.68 13.87
N LYS A 278 0.52 9.91 14.84
CA LYS A 278 0.18 8.49 14.64
C LYS A 278 -0.91 8.31 13.57
N ILE A 279 -1.94 9.17 13.58
CA ILE A 279 -2.94 9.17 12.49
C ILE A 279 -2.26 9.47 11.16
N ARG A 280 -1.38 10.47 11.10
CA ARG A 280 -0.67 10.85 9.87
C ARG A 280 0.14 9.70 9.28
N GLU A 281 0.83 8.92 10.12
CA GLU A 281 1.56 7.74 9.68
C GLU A 281 0.63 6.67 9.09
N GLN A 282 -0.54 6.47 9.70
CA GLN A 282 -1.52 5.49 9.21
C GLN A 282 -2.13 5.88 7.87
N ILE A 283 -2.54 7.14 7.70
CA ILE A 283 -3.21 7.60 6.47
C ILE A 283 -2.30 7.57 5.24
N GLN A 284 -0.98 7.60 5.41
CA GLN A 284 -0.05 7.43 4.29
C GLN A 284 -0.23 6.09 3.57
N ASN A 285 -0.83 5.10 4.24
CA ASN A 285 -1.09 3.76 3.72
C ASN A 285 -2.55 3.54 3.31
N ILE A 286 -3.45 4.51 3.50
CA ILE A 286 -4.87 4.45 3.12
C ILE A 286 -5.04 4.90 1.65
N GLU A 287 -5.86 4.16 0.93
CA GLU A 287 -6.34 4.51 -0.43
C GLU A 287 -7.68 5.22 -0.39
#